data_e671291fcb8278e1eab7bc02ce814ca7
#
_entry.id   e671291fcb8278e1eab7bc02ce814ca7
#
_cell.length_a   1.000
_cell.length_b   1.000
_cell.length_c   1.000
_cell.angle_alpha   90.00
_cell.angle_beta   90.00
_cell.angle_gamma   90.00
#
_symmetry.space_group_name_H-M   'P 1'
#
loop_
_entity.id
_entity.type
_entity.pdbx_description
1 polymer ?
#
loop_
_entity_poly.entity_id
_entity_poly.type
_entity_poly.pdbx_seq_one_letter_code
_entity_poly.pdbx_strand_id
1 'polypeptide(L)'
;MKFTALCLASVAVVMHVFPASAHHSFAMFDAARQVTLQGTVKEFQWTSPHAWILLTVERGGRPEEWAIEMNGPSGLVRQGWQPKTLTPGMRVTAIVHPLRDGTNGGQFMEITLPDGTVIGRAGGANQ
;
A
#
# COMPACT_ATOMS: atom_id res chain seq x y z
N MET A 1 -73.80 9.01 -9.30
CA MET A 1 -72.65 8.23 -8.83
C MET A 1 -71.38 8.78 -9.48
N LYS A 2 -70.55 9.40 -8.70
CA LYS A 2 -69.27 9.97 -9.17
C LYS A 2 -68.16 9.05 -8.68
N PHE A 3 -67.50 8.33 -9.60
CA PHE A 3 -66.30 7.56 -9.30
C PHE A 3 -65.10 8.45 -9.40
N THR A 4 -64.51 8.72 -8.27
CA THR A 4 -63.23 9.45 -8.18
C THR A 4 -62.11 8.43 -8.31
N ALA A 5 -61.41 8.44 -9.45
CA ALA A 5 -60.23 7.63 -9.67
C ALA A 5 -59.04 8.27 -8.93
N LEU A 6 -58.56 7.56 -7.92
CA LEU A 6 -57.34 7.95 -7.18
C LEU A 6 -56.11 7.41 -7.91
N CYS A 7 -55.40 8.27 -8.61
CA CYS A 7 -54.13 7.92 -9.23
C CYS A 7 -53.05 7.89 -8.17
N LEU A 8 -52.60 6.68 -7.81
CA LEU A 8 -51.37 6.48 -7.02
C LEU A 8 -50.15 6.66 -7.93
N ALA A 9 -49.47 7.78 -7.79
CA ALA A 9 -48.20 8.00 -8.43
C ALA A 9 -47.11 7.30 -7.61
N SER A 10 -46.65 6.16 -8.10
CA SER A 10 -45.47 5.47 -7.53
C SER A 10 -44.20 6.20 -7.91
N VAL A 11 -43.60 6.91 -6.97
CA VAL A 11 -42.26 7.50 -7.15
C VAL A 11 -41.24 6.38 -6.99
N ALA A 12 -40.69 5.92 -8.10
CA ALA A 12 -39.55 5.02 -8.11
C ALA A 12 -38.28 5.80 -7.75
N VAL A 13 -37.82 5.66 -6.52
CA VAL A 13 -36.53 6.20 -6.11
C VAL A 13 -35.45 5.28 -6.70
N VAL A 14 -34.85 5.73 -7.79
CA VAL A 14 -33.67 5.05 -8.37
C VAL A 14 -32.48 5.39 -7.49
N MET A 15 -32.12 4.48 -6.57
CA MET A 15 -30.86 4.55 -5.85
C MET A 15 -29.72 4.32 -6.84
N HIS A 16 -29.04 5.37 -7.22
CA HIS A 16 -27.78 5.26 -7.93
C HIS A 16 -26.72 4.76 -6.95
N VAL A 17 -26.44 3.47 -7.00
CA VAL A 17 -25.29 2.87 -6.32
C VAL A 17 -24.07 3.27 -7.14
N PHE A 18 -23.39 4.33 -6.74
CA PHE A 18 -22.07 4.62 -7.27
C PHE A 18 -21.13 3.51 -6.77
N PRO A 19 -20.41 2.80 -7.67
CA PRO A 19 -19.35 1.92 -7.22
C PRO A 19 -18.33 2.81 -6.51
N ALA A 20 -18.17 2.64 -5.21
CA ALA A 20 -17.06 3.20 -4.48
C ALA A 20 -15.80 2.50 -4.97
N SER A 21 -15.23 3.00 -6.04
CA SER A 21 -13.95 2.57 -6.56
C SER A 21 -12.91 3.05 -5.57
N ALA A 22 -12.56 2.17 -4.63
CA ALA A 22 -11.40 2.34 -3.79
C ALA A 22 -10.13 2.12 -4.64
N HIS A 23 -9.94 2.96 -5.64
CA HIS A 23 -8.66 3.08 -6.29
C HIS A 23 -7.77 3.82 -5.31
N HIS A 24 -6.91 3.09 -4.60
CA HIS A 24 -5.73 3.68 -4.01
C HIS A 24 -4.99 4.39 -5.14
N SER A 25 -5.13 5.70 -5.18
CA SER A 25 -4.46 6.50 -6.17
C SER A 25 -2.97 6.46 -5.87
N PHE A 26 -2.17 5.84 -6.76
CA PHE A 26 -0.71 5.94 -6.72
C PHE A 26 -0.23 7.40 -6.78
N ALA A 27 -1.15 8.35 -7.04
CA ALA A 27 -0.87 9.77 -7.03
C ALA A 27 -0.42 10.32 -5.67
N MET A 28 -0.66 9.60 -4.57
CA MET A 28 -0.17 9.98 -3.24
C MET A 28 1.36 9.83 -3.12
N PHE A 29 1.98 8.99 -3.94
CA PHE A 29 3.42 8.78 -3.96
C PHE A 29 4.11 9.66 -5.00
N ASP A 30 5.32 10.10 -4.68
CA ASP A 30 6.15 10.87 -5.62
C ASP A 30 7.02 9.92 -6.44
N ALA A 31 6.50 9.48 -7.58
CA ALA A 31 7.20 8.55 -8.47
C ALA A 31 8.47 9.12 -9.11
N ALA A 32 8.68 10.44 -9.04
CA ALA A 32 9.90 11.09 -9.53
C ALA A 32 11.03 11.05 -8.50
N ARG A 33 10.73 10.67 -7.25
CA ARG A 33 11.70 10.61 -6.16
C ARG A 33 11.86 9.20 -5.63
N GLN A 34 13.06 8.91 -5.20
CA GLN A 34 13.36 7.69 -4.45
C GLN A 34 14.04 8.06 -3.14
N VAL A 35 13.68 7.35 -2.08
CA VAL A 35 14.30 7.48 -0.77
C VAL A 35 14.84 6.11 -0.38
N THR A 36 16.09 6.08 0.06
CA THR A 36 16.72 4.89 0.62
C THR A 36 16.60 4.93 2.14
N LEU A 37 16.02 3.88 2.69
CA LEU A 37 15.76 3.71 4.11
C LEU A 37 16.61 2.56 4.62
N GLN A 38 17.52 2.84 5.55
CA GLN A 38 18.24 1.81 6.30
C GLN A 38 17.57 1.67 7.66
N GLY A 39 17.04 0.49 7.94
CA GLY A 39 16.25 0.29 9.15
C GLY A 39 16.14 -1.16 9.58
N THR A 40 15.40 -1.33 10.64
CA THR A 40 15.07 -2.64 11.21
C THR A 40 13.60 -2.92 10.99
N VAL A 41 13.28 -4.12 10.50
CA VAL A 41 11.89 -4.54 10.34
C VAL A 41 11.24 -4.62 11.72
N LYS A 42 10.20 -3.81 11.92
CA LYS A 42 9.34 -3.88 13.10
C LYS A 42 8.27 -4.94 12.91
N GLU A 43 7.65 -4.93 11.74
CA GLU A 43 6.57 -5.85 11.39
C GLU A 43 6.47 -6.00 9.87
N PHE A 44 6.12 -7.19 9.41
CA PHE A 44 5.70 -7.43 8.05
C PHE A 44 4.24 -7.88 8.06
N GLN A 45 3.34 -6.98 7.67
CA GLN A 45 1.91 -7.22 7.67
C GLN A 45 1.50 -7.85 6.33
N TRP A 46 1.18 -9.14 6.38
CA TRP A 46 0.71 -9.90 5.24
C TRP A 46 -0.80 -9.80 5.11
N THR A 47 -1.30 -8.64 4.68
CA THR A 47 -2.72 -8.27 4.69
C THR A 47 -3.22 -7.92 3.30
N SER A 48 -4.55 -8.03 3.10
CA SER A 48 -5.25 -7.58 1.90
C SER A 48 -6.05 -6.32 2.21
N PRO A 49 -6.20 -5.40 1.26
CA PRO A 49 -5.78 -5.46 -0.15
C PRO A 49 -4.27 -5.22 -0.36
N HIS A 50 -3.57 -4.69 0.62
CA HIS A 50 -2.13 -4.39 0.56
C HIS A 50 -1.39 -5.00 1.74
N ALA A 51 -0.19 -5.52 1.48
CA ALA A 51 0.78 -5.84 2.51
C ALA A 51 1.58 -4.58 2.88
N TRP A 52 2.16 -4.58 4.09
CA TRP A 52 2.91 -3.45 4.61
C TRP A 52 4.20 -3.89 5.28
N ILE A 53 5.26 -3.13 5.05
CA ILE A 53 6.50 -3.26 5.83
C ILE A 53 6.58 -2.07 6.78
N LEU A 54 6.59 -2.34 8.07
CA LEU A 54 6.86 -1.32 9.07
C LEU A 54 8.34 -1.38 9.44
N LEU A 55 9.06 -0.28 9.20
CA LEU A 55 10.47 -0.15 9.53
C LEU A 55 10.68 0.85 10.65
N THR A 56 11.63 0.55 11.53
CA THR A 56 12.25 1.53 12.41
C THR A 56 13.54 2.02 11.78
N VAL A 57 13.60 3.30 11.43
CA VAL A 57 14.74 3.95 10.78
C VAL A 57 15.37 4.93 11.76
N GLU A 58 16.68 4.83 11.98
CA GLU A 58 17.40 5.80 12.80
C GLU A 58 17.75 7.04 11.96
N ARG A 59 17.21 8.17 12.37
CA ARG A 59 17.48 9.43 11.69
C ARG A 59 17.86 10.51 12.70
N GLY A 60 19.09 11.00 12.59
CA GLY A 60 19.60 12.01 13.51
C GLY A 60 19.63 11.56 14.98
N GLY A 61 19.88 10.27 15.24
CA GLY A 61 19.89 9.69 16.59
C GLY A 61 18.51 9.47 17.19
N ARG A 62 17.45 9.56 16.39
CA ARG A 62 16.07 9.28 16.82
C ARG A 62 15.45 8.19 15.94
N PRO A 63 14.72 7.23 16.53
CA PRO A 63 13.97 6.26 15.78
C PRO A 63 12.73 6.91 15.15
N GLU A 64 12.56 6.69 13.86
CA GLU A 64 11.36 7.06 13.10
C GLU A 64 10.70 5.80 12.55
N GLU A 65 9.38 5.73 12.67
CA GLU A 65 8.63 4.64 12.05
C GLU A 65 8.24 5.02 10.62
N TRP A 66 8.47 4.08 9.69
CA TRP A 66 8.11 4.19 8.29
C TRP A 66 7.15 3.07 7.90
N ALA A 67 6.08 3.41 7.20
CA ALA A 67 5.13 2.46 6.66
C ALA A 67 5.29 2.37 5.14
N ILE A 68 5.68 1.20 4.65
CA ILE A 68 5.93 0.96 3.22
C ILE A 68 4.80 0.10 2.67
N GLU A 69 4.04 0.67 1.73
CA GLU A 69 2.93 -0.02 1.07
C GLU A 69 3.43 -0.91 -0.06
N MET A 70 2.90 -2.13 -0.09
CA MET A 70 3.21 -3.13 -1.12
C MET A 70 1.93 -3.55 -1.86
N ASN A 71 2.09 -4.40 -2.87
CA ASN A 71 0.97 -5.11 -3.48
C ASN A 71 0.30 -6.06 -2.47
N GLY A 72 -0.88 -6.54 -2.82
CA GLY A 72 -1.56 -7.55 -2.01
C GLY A 72 -0.88 -8.92 -2.06
N PRO A 73 -1.18 -9.80 -1.09
CA PRO A 73 -0.54 -11.11 -0.95
C PRO A 73 -0.52 -11.97 -2.23
N SER A 74 -1.61 -11.99 -2.99
CA SER A 74 -1.68 -12.77 -4.22
C SER A 74 -0.67 -12.32 -5.29
N GLY A 75 -0.42 -11.01 -5.39
CA GLY A 75 0.59 -10.45 -6.27
C GLY A 75 2.01 -10.75 -5.78
N LEU A 76 2.22 -10.62 -4.48
CA LEU A 76 3.50 -10.85 -3.84
C LEU A 76 3.94 -12.32 -3.94
N VAL A 77 3.04 -13.28 -3.75
CA VAL A 77 3.34 -14.71 -3.91
C VAL A 77 3.88 -15.02 -5.31
N ARG A 78 3.27 -14.43 -6.35
CA ARG A 78 3.76 -14.60 -7.73
C ARG A 78 5.16 -14.03 -7.96
N GLN A 79 5.57 -13.08 -7.10
CA GLN A 79 6.90 -12.47 -7.12
C GLN A 79 7.90 -13.18 -6.19
N GLY A 80 7.49 -14.30 -5.59
CA GLY A 80 8.35 -15.10 -4.70
C GLY A 80 8.31 -14.68 -3.23
N TRP A 81 7.45 -13.74 -2.84
CA TRP A 81 7.28 -13.34 -1.46
C TRP A 81 6.48 -14.37 -0.66
N GLN A 82 6.81 -14.47 0.61
CA GLN A 82 6.10 -15.28 1.59
C GLN A 82 5.90 -14.48 2.88
N PRO A 83 4.92 -14.85 3.73
CA PRO A 83 4.71 -14.16 5.01
C PRO A 83 5.95 -14.08 5.91
N LYS A 84 6.88 -15.03 5.74
CA LYS A 84 8.13 -15.09 6.51
C LYS A 84 9.36 -14.53 5.77
N THR A 85 9.17 -13.93 4.61
CA THR A 85 10.28 -13.30 3.84
C THR A 85 10.96 -12.23 4.66
N LEU A 86 10.18 -11.46 5.43
CA LEU A 86 10.69 -10.52 6.41
C LEU A 86 10.21 -10.92 7.80
N THR A 87 11.11 -10.83 8.76
CA THR A 87 10.80 -11.07 10.17
C THR A 87 11.24 -9.89 11.03
N PRO A 88 10.55 -9.62 12.15
CA PRO A 88 10.96 -8.55 13.07
C PRO A 88 12.42 -8.71 13.50
N GLY A 89 13.13 -7.59 13.53
CA GLY A 89 14.55 -7.54 13.87
C GLY A 89 15.52 -7.63 12.70
N MET A 90 15.06 -7.99 11.49
CA MET A 90 15.92 -7.96 10.30
C MET A 90 16.37 -6.54 9.98
N ARG A 91 17.66 -6.36 9.75
CA ARG A 91 18.22 -5.11 9.25
C ARG A 91 18.19 -5.13 7.73
N VAL A 92 17.55 -4.13 7.15
CA VAL A 92 17.30 -4.07 5.71
C VAL A 92 17.60 -2.67 5.16
N THR A 93 17.82 -2.63 3.86
CA THR A 93 17.83 -1.37 3.10
C THR A 93 16.68 -1.40 2.12
N ALA A 94 15.72 -0.49 2.27
CA ALA A 94 14.57 -0.38 1.40
C ALA A 94 14.65 0.87 0.52
N ILE A 95 14.23 0.77 -0.72
CA ILE A 95 14.05 1.89 -1.63
C ILE A 95 12.55 2.05 -1.85
N VAL A 96 12.07 3.28 -1.69
CA VAL A 96 10.65 3.62 -1.80
C VAL A 96 10.44 4.89 -2.62
N HIS A 97 9.27 5.03 -3.24
CA HIS A 97 8.73 6.31 -3.64
C HIS A 97 8.04 6.94 -2.44
N PRO A 98 8.50 8.10 -1.94
CA PRO A 98 7.94 8.68 -0.71
C PRO A 98 6.54 9.23 -0.91
N LEU A 99 5.80 9.39 0.17
CA LEU A 99 4.55 10.14 0.18
C LEU A 99 4.82 11.62 -0.16
N ARG A 100 3.94 12.23 -0.97
CA ARG A 100 4.05 13.63 -1.36
C ARG A 100 3.81 14.60 -0.21
N ASP A 101 3.07 14.18 0.80
CA ASP A 101 2.76 15.00 1.98
C ASP A 101 3.92 15.11 2.98
N GLY A 102 5.02 14.39 2.74
CA GLY A 102 6.22 14.43 3.56
C GLY A 102 6.15 13.58 4.83
N THR A 103 5.07 12.84 5.06
CA THR A 103 4.98 11.89 6.18
C THR A 103 5.85 10.65 5.92
N ASN A 104 6.18 9.91 6.98
CA ASN A 104 7.06 8.76 6.92
C ASN A 104 6.36 7.53 6.32
N GLY A 105 6.20 7.53 5.02
CA GLY A 105 5.60 6.44 4.27
C GLY A 105 6.06 6.45 2.83
N GLY A 106 5.85 5.32 2.14
CA GLY A 106 6.23 5.22 0.74
C GLY A 106 5.70 3.97 0.07
N GLN A 107 5.77 3.97 -1.24
CA GLN A 107 5.50 2.81 -2.07
C GLN A 107 6.77 1.97 -2.20
N PHE A 108 6.64 0.69 -1.96
CA PHE A 108 7.74 -0.26 -2.09
C PHE A 108 8.30 -0.31 -3.51
N MET A 109 9.63 -0.27 -3.61
CA MET A 109 10.35 -0.46 -4.86
C MET A 109 11.29 -1.65 -4.77
N GLU A 110 12.15 -1.69 -3.76
CA GLU A 110 13.21 -2.68 -3.62
C GLU A 110 13.59 -2.82 -2.16
N ILE A 111 14.06 -3.99 -1.77
CA ILE A 111 14.64 -4.24 -0.45
C ILE A 111 15.86 -5.15 -0.55
N THR A 112 16.89 -4.80 0.18
CA THR A 112 18.09 -5.63 0.39
C THR A 112 18.02 -6.26 1.77
N LEU A 113 18.07 -7.58 1.81
CA LEU A 113 18.06 -8.39 3.03
C LEU A 113 19.44 -8.44 3.69
N PRO A 114 19.53 -8.93 4.95
CA PRO A 114 20.82 -9.01 5.67
C PRO A 114 21.88 -9.86 4.98
N ASP A 115 21.49 -10.86 4.18
CA ASP A 115 22.40 -11.72 3.42
C ASP A 115 22.83 -11.11 2.08
N GLY A 116 22.37 -9.90 1.76
CA GLY A 116 22.63 -9.22 0.50
C GLY A 116 21.65 -9.55 -0.62
N THR A 117 20.69 -10.43 -0.40
CA THR A 117 19.63 -10.72 -1.37
C THR A 117 18.79 -9.48 -1.64
N VAL A 118 18.61 -9.16 -2.90
CA VAL A 118 17.77 -8.03 -3.35
C VAL A 118 16.45 -8.56 -3.87
N ILE A 119 15.35 -8.07 -3.33
CA ILE A 119 13.99 -8.41 -3.75
C ILE A 119 13.27 -7.14 -4.17
N GLY A 120 12.48 -7.25 -5.25
CA GLY A 120 11.76 -6.13 -5.81
C GLY A 120 12.39 -5.70 -7.10
N ARG A 121 12.07 -4.51 -7.55
CA ARG A 121 12.27 -4.19 -8.86
C ARG A 121 13.58 -3.55 -9.16
N ALA A 122 14.47 -4.25 -9.73
CA ALA A 122 15.47 -3.64 -10.60
C ALA A 122 14.77 -3.23 -11.92
N GLY A 123 14.33 -2.01 -11.98
CA GLY A 123 13.95 -1.37 -13.22
C GLY A 123 12.75 -1.95 -13.95
N GLY A 124 11.62 -1.93 -13.41
CA GLY A 124 10.52 -2.28 -14.17
C GLY A 124 9.21 -2.07 -13.53
N ALA A 125 8.53 -1.26 -14.05
CA ALA A 125 7.18 -1.15 -13.77
C ALA A 125 6.53 -2.45 -13.75
N ASN A 126 5.70 -2.52 -12.99
CA ASN A 126 4.58 -3.13 -13.35
C ASN A 126 3.44 -2.83 -12.96
N GLN A 127 2.92 -3.14 -13.61
CA GLN A 127 1.66 -3.12 -14.19
C GLN A 127 0.64 -3.80 -13.37
#